data_7c1dcc5783d572e340fa6f2b626b9ece
#
_entry.id   7c1dcc5783d572e340fa6f2b626b9ece
#
_cell.length_a   1.000
_cell.length_b   1.000
_cell.length_c   1.000
_cell.angle_alpha   90.00
_cell.angle_beta   90.00
_cell.angle_gamma   90.00
#
_symmetry.space_group_name_H-M   'P 1'
#
loop_
_entity.id
_entity.type
_entity.pdbx_description
1 polymer ?
#
loop_
_entity_poly.entity_id
_entity_poly.type
_entity_poly.pdbx_seq_one_letter_code
_entity_poly.pdbx_strand_id
1 'polypeptide(L)'
;LASERCDLLWEHTCFEAFVGLEGDSGYREFNFSPSGWWAVYDFGDYRRRLSDPLLAAPRIATRLTEGRLELEAVVPLSSLPFAPAGKCWEIGLAAVIEATDTLNDGLSYWALRHPSPRPDFHLRNGFALRHPPLSEYL
;
A
#
# COMPACT_ATOMS: atom_id res chain seq x y z
N LEU A 1 7.57 -16.18 11.99
CA LEU A 1 6.10 -16.23 11.80
C LEU A 1 5.81 -16.35 10.32
N ALA A 2 4.87 -17.26 9.97
CA ALA A 2 4.47 -17.47 8.60
C ALA A 2 3.75 -16.22 8.07
N SER A 3 4.03 -15.86 6.83
CA SER A 3 3.33 -14.78 6.12
C SER A 3 1.94 -15.24 5.75
N GLU A 4 0.93 -14.62 6.30
CA GLU A 4 -0.48 -14.97 6.06
C GLU A 4 -1.27 -13.80 5.51
N ARG A 5 -2.20 -14.11 4.61
CA ARG A 5 -3.18 -13.11 4.18
C ARG A 5 -4.20 -12.91 5.29
N CYS A 6 -4.43 -11.64 5.64
CA CYS A 6 -5.37 -11.28 6.70
C CYS A 6 -6.06 -9.95 6.35
N ASP A 7 -7.38 -9.91 6.51
CA ASP A 7 -8.14 -8.68 6.31
C ASP A 7 -8.08 -7.77 7.55
N LEU A 8 -8.54 -6.52 7.39
CA LEU A 8 -8.67 -5.52 8.46
C LEU A 8 -7.35 -5.09 9.08
N LEU A 9 -6.23 -5.20 8.37
CA LEU A 9 -4.93 -4.80 8.89
C LEU A 9 -4.87 -3.31 9.24
N TRP A 10 -5.66 -2.47 8.56
CA TRP A 10 -5.71 -1.02 8.78
C TRP A 10 -6.31 -0.61 10.15
N GLU A 11 -6.89 -1.53 10.89
CA GLU A 11 -7.38 -1.27 12.25
C GLU A 11 -6.24 -1.13 13.27
N HIS A 12 -5.04 -1.54 12.89
CA HIS A 12 -3.83 -1.48 13.70
C HIS A 12 -2.68 -0.90 12.87
N THR A 13 -1.46 -0.97 13.36
CA THR A 13 -0.29 -0.54 12.61
C THR A 13 -0.21 -1.30 11.28
N CYS A 14 -0.25 -0.56 10.18
CA CYS A 14 -0.31 -1.11 8.85
C CYS A 14 0.38 -0.15 7.88
N PHE A 15 1.22 -0.69 7.02
CA PHE A 15 1.83 0.05 5.93
C PHE A 15 1.10 -0.28 4.64
N GLU A 16 0.77 0.72 3.84
CA GLU A 16 -0.07 0.57 2.68
C GLU A 16 0.61 1.15 1.43
N ALA A 17 0.49 0.42 0.32
CA ALA A 17 0.92 0.88 -0.98
C ALA A 17 -0.24 0.79 -1.96
N PHE A 18 -0.48 1.89 -2.67
CA PHE A 18 -1.52 2.00 -3.68
C PHE A 18 -0.83 2.13 -5.04
N VAL A 19 -1.18 1.26 -5.98
CA VAL A 19 -0.54 1.23 -7.29
C VAL A 19 -1.60 1.29 -8.38
N GLY A 20 -1.57 2.34 -9.18
CA GLY A 20 -2.44 2.51 -10.33
C GLY A 20 -1.64 2.83 -11.57
N LEU A 21 -2.25 2.66 -12.74
CA LEU A 21 -1.65 3.05 -14.01
C LEU A 21 -2.04 4.47 -14.36
N GLU A 22 -1.10 5.21 -14.89
CA GLU A 22 -1.33 6.51 -15.46
C GLU A 22 -2.49 6.48 -16.46
N GLY A 23 -3.49 7.34 -16.25
CA GLY A 23 -4.66 7.44 -17.12
C GLY A 23 -5.80 6.46 -16.81
N ASP A 24 -5.60 5.47 -15.95
CA ASP A 24 -6.64 4.54 -15.52
C ASP A 24 -7.18 4.93 -14.15
N SER A 25 -8.48 4.74 -13.93
CA SER A 25 -9.12 5.01 -12.63
C SER A 25 -8.87 3.90 -11.62
N GLY A 26 -8.62 2.67 -12.07
CA GLY A 26 -8.39 1.52 -11.23
C GLY A 26 -7.05 1.54 -10.51
N TYR A 27 -6.98 0.84 -9.39
CA TYR A 27 -5.74 0.71 -8.64
C TYR A 27 -5.78 -0.53 -7.76
N ARG A 28 -4.60 -0.94 -7.28
CA ARG A 28 -4.41 -2.05 -6.35
C ARG A 28 -3.83 -1.53 -5.06
N GLU A 29 -4.41 -1.96 -3.94
CA GLU A 29 -3.94 -1.64 -2.60
C GLU A 29 -3.25 -2.85 -1.99
N PHE A 30 -2.04 -2.65 -1.48
CA PHE A 30 -1.28 -3.63 -0.71
C PHE A 30 -1.21 -3.16 0.73
N ASN A 31 -1.54 -4.04 1.67
CA ASN A 31 -1.42 -3.78 3.10
C ASN A 31 -0.40 -4.74 3.70
N PHE A 32 0.51 -4.20 4.51
CA PHE A 32 1.57 -4.96 5.16
C PHE A 32 1.58 -4.67 6.65
N SER A 33 1.49 -5.71 7.46
CA SER A 33 1.59 -5.60 8.91
C SER A 33 3.02 -5.87 9.37
N PRO A 34 3.49 -5.20 10.46
CA PRO A 34 4.78 -5.52 11.06
C PRO A 34 4.92 -6.97 11.52
N SER A 35 3.81 -7.68 11.76
CA SER A 35 3.80 -9.10 12.12
C SER A 35 3.99 -10.04 10.92
N GLY A 36 4.06 -9.51 9.69
CA GLY A 36 4.24 -10.29 8.48
C GLY A 36 2.93 -10.65 7.76
N TRP A 37 1.79 -10.21 8.28
CA TRP A 37 0.50 -10.40 7.61
C TRP A 37 0.34 -9.39 6.48
N TRP A 38 -0.44 -9.76 5.47
CA TRP A 38 -0.63 -8.93 4.29
C TRP A 38 -2.05 -9.08 3.73
N ALA A 39 -2.46 -8.11 2.95
CA ALA A 39 -3.69 -8.17 2.16
C ALA A 39 -3.50 -7.40 0.85
N VAL A 40 -4.27 -7.76 -0.17
CA VAL A 40 -4.29 -7.08 -1.46
C VAL A 40 -5.72 -6.95 -1.92
N TYR A 41 -6.07 -5.75 -2.38
CA TYR A 41 -7.41 -5.42 -2.84
C TYR A 41 -7.34 -4.70 -4.19
N ASP A 42 -8.26 -5.04 -5.09
CA ASP A 42 -8.43 -4.34 -6.36
C ASP A 42 -9.62 -3.40 -6.32
N PHE A 43 -9.43 -2.22 -6.88
CA PHE A 43 -10.45 -1.18 -7.03
C PHE A 43 -10.58 -0.77 -8.49
N GLY A 44 -11.81 -0.68 -9.00
CA GLY A 44 -12.07 -0.20 -10.36
C GLY A 44 -12.11 1.31 -10.47
N ASP A 45 -12.37 2.00 -9.36
CA ASP A 45 -12.43 3.44 -9.20
C ASP A 45 -12.32 3.77 -7.72
N TYR A 46 -12.40 5.05 -7.35
CA TYR A 46 -12.34 5.51 -5.97
C TYR A 46 -13.24 4.68 -5.06
N ARG A 47 -12.62 3.95 -4.14
CA ARG A 47 -13.28 3.07 -3.13
C ARG A 47 -14.26 2.04 -3.70
N ARG A 48 -14.28 1.82 -5.02
CA ARG A 48 -15.12 0.80 -5.65
C ARG A 48 -14.37 -0.53 -5.75
N ARG A 49 -14.51 -1.34 -4.72
CA ARG A 49 -13.82 -2.62 -4.61
C ARG A 49 -14.32 -3.63 -5.66
N LEU A 50 -13.39 -4.32 -6.28
CA LEU A 50 -13.62 -5.45 -7.16
C LEU A 50 -13.33 -6.76 -6.42
N SER A 51 -13.37 -7.90 -7.13
CA SER A 51 -12.90 -9.17 -6.57
C SER A 51 -11.44 -9.07 -6.21
N ASP A 52 -11.05 -9.67 -5.07
CA ASP A 52 -9.66 -9.67 -4.64
C ASP A 52 -8.80 -10.47 -5.61
N PRO A 53 -7.61 -9.98 -5.98
CA PRO A 53 -6.72 -10.72 -6.85
C PRO A 53 -6.09 -11.91 -6.11
N LEU A 54 -5.85 -13.00 -6.83
CA LEU A 54 -5.06 -14.12 -6.33
C LEU A 54 -3.59 -13.86 -6.65
N LEU A 55 -2.83 -13.49 -5.65
CA LEU A 55 -1.42 -13.12 -5.80
C LEU A 55 -0.54 -13.93 -4.86
N ALA A 56 0.72 -14.09 -5.25
CA ALA A 56 1.72 -14.67 -4.39
C ALA A 56 1.94 -13.77 -3.16
N ALA A 57 2.23 -14.39 -2.01
CA ALA A 57 2.54 -13.66 -0.79
C ALA A 57 3.78 -12.76 -1.01
N PRO A 58 3.74 -11.49 -0.60
CA PRO A 58 4.93 -10.66 -0.58
C PRO A 58 5.92 -11.17 0.48
N ARG A 59 7.18 -10.83 0.31
CA ARG A 59 8.16 -11.06 1.38
C ARG A 59 8.22 -9.82 2.25
N ILE A 60 8.00 -10.00 3.55
CA ILE A 60 7.98 -8.92 4.53
C ILE A 60 9.07 -9.17 5.55
N ALA A 61 9.94 -8.20 5.75
CA ALA A 61 10.94 -8.19 6.80
C ALA A 61 10.73 -6.95 7.67
N THR A 62 10.69 -7.16 8.97
CA THR A 62 10.48 -6.09 9.95
C THR A 62 11.66 -6.04 10.90
N ARG A 63 12.14 -4.84 11.18
CA ARG A 63 13.19 -4.61 12.15
C ARG A 63 12.76 -3.53 13.14
N LEU A 64 12.72 -3.90 14.41
CA LEU A 64 12.41 -3.00 15.50
C LEU A 64 13.69 -2.75 16.30
N THR A 65 14.15 -1.51 16.31
CA THR A 65 15.21 -1.02 17.16
C THR A 65 14.66 0.08 18.05
N GLU A 66 15.43 0.54 19.03
CA GLU A 66 14.98 1.60 19.94
C GLU A 66 14.55 2.84 19.17
N GLY A 67 13.28 3.19 19.27
CA GLY A 67 12.70 4.37 18.61
C GLY A 67 12.51 4.27 17.12
N ARG A 68 12.69 3.09 16.50
CA ARG A 68 12.61 2.94 15.05
C ARG A 68 11.99 1.60 14.63
N LEU A 69 10.98 1.67 13.78
CA LEU A 69 10.37 0.51 13.13
C LEU A 69 10.67 0.60 11.62
N GLU A 70 11.31 -0.42 11.09
CA GLU A 70 11.56 -0.56 9.65
C GLU A 70 10.78 -1.76 9.12
N LEU A 71 10.07 -1.58 8.01
CA LEU A 71 9.42 -2.66 7.30
C LEU A 71 9.86 -2.62 5.84
N GLU A 72 10.31 -3.76 5.34
CA GLU A 72 10.61 -3.97 3.93
C GLU A 72 9.63 -4.99 3.37
N ALA A 73 8.95 -4.63 2.30
CA ALA A 73 8.07 -5.54 1.59
C ALA A 73 8.55 -5.69 0.14
N VAL A 74 8.73 -6.93 -0.30
CA VAL A 74 9.11 -7.24 -1.68
C VAL A 74 7.92 -7.88 -2.38
N VAL A 75 7.43 -7.19 -3.39
CA VAL A 75 6.28 -7.60 -4.20
C VAL A 75 6.78 -7.94 -5.60
N PRO A 76 6.52 -9.17 -6.12
CA PRO A 76 6.90 -9.51 -7.49
C PRO A 76 6.26 -8.56 -8.50
N LEU A 77 6.95 -8.26 -9.58
CA LEU A 77 6.39 -7.44 -10.67
C LEU A 77 5.07 -8.01 -11.22
N SER A 78 4.94 -9.33 -11.24
CA SER A 78 3.70 -10.01 -11.65
C SER A 78 2.51 -9.72 -10.72
N SER A 79 2.77 -9.23 -9.51
CA SER A 79 1.72 -8.84 -8.55
C SER A 79 1.29 -7.38 -8.70
N LEU A 80 1.95 -6.59 -9.54
CA LEU A 80 1.52 -5.24 -9.87
C LEU A 80 0.43 -5.27 -10.94
N PRO A 81 -0.42 -4.23 -11.02
CA PRO A 81 -1.35 -4.10 -12.14
C PRO A 81 -0.60 -4.17 -13.47
N PHE A 82 -1.15 -4.90 -14.45
CA PHE A 82 -0.52 -5.02 -15.76
C PHE A 82 -0.34 -3.63 -16.38
N ALA A 83 0.88 -3.30 -16.78
CA ALA A 83 1.22 -2.05 -17.42
C ALA A 83 1.50 -2.26 -18.90
N PRO A 84 0.66 -1.74 -19.82
CA PRO A 84 0.99 -1.70 -21.24
C PRO A 84 2.30 -0.93 -21.48
N ALA A 85 2.96 -1.21 -22.57
CA ALA A 85 4.21 -0.54 -22.94
C ALA A 85 4.06 1.00 -22.91
N GLY A 86 5.02 1.67 -22.30
CA GLY A 86 5.05 3.13 -22.19
C GLY A 86 4.19 3.72 -21.07
N LYS A 87 3.48 2.91 -20.30
CA LYS A 87 2.68 3.38 -19.17
C LYS A 87 3.48 3.36 -17.87
N CYS A 88 3.35 4.43 -17.10
CA CYS A 88 3.92 4.52 -15.75
C CYS A 88 2.96 4.00 -14.71
N TRP A 89 3.50 3.48 -13.60
CA TRP A 89 2.71 3.30 -12.38
C TRP A 89 2.72 4.59 -11.57
N GLU A 90 1.59 4.91 -10.98
CA GLU A 90 1.44 5.95 -9.97
C GLU A 90 1.27 5.26 -8.63
N ILE A 91 2.09 5.65 -7.65
CA ILE A 91 2.20 4.94 -6.37
C ILE A 91 1.95 5.89 -5.22
N GLY A 92 1.02 5.51 -4.34
CA GLY A 92 0.82 6.14 -3.05
C GLY A 92 1.39 5.26 -1.94
N LEU A 93 2.08 5.86 -0.98
CA LEU A 93 2.55 5.17 0.21
C LEU A 93 1.93 5.84 1.42
N ALA A 94 1.43 5.01 2.34
CA ALA A 94 0.75 5.46 3.53
C ALA A 94 1.04 4.54 4.71
N ALA A 95 0.78 5.01 5.90
CA ALA A 95 0.88 4.21 7.12
C ALA A 95 -0.21 4.60 8.11
N VAL A 96 -0.77 3.60 8.77
CA VAL A 96 -1.56 3.72 9.97
C VAL A 96 -0.66 3.27 11.12
N ILE A 97 -0.46 4.13 12.11
CA ILE A 97 0.39 3.84 13.26
C ILE A 97 -0.45 3.84 14.52
N GLU A 98 -0.42 2.74 15.23
CA GLU A 98 -1.08 2.59 16.52
C GLU A 98 -0.06 2.81 17.65
N ALA A 99 -0.38 3.73 18.56
CA ALA A 99 0.43 4.00 19.74
C ALA A 99 -0.45 4.00 20.99
N THR A 100 0.07 3.54 22.11
CA THR A 100 -0.70 3.29 23.33
C THR A 100 -1.00 4.50 24.18
N ASP A 101 -0.41 5.67 23.85
CA ASP A 101 -0.43 6.87 24.70
C ASP A 101 -1.04 8.09 24.01
N THR A 102 -1.86 7.91 22.98
CA THR A 102 -2.42 9.02 22.20
C THR A 102 -3.91 9.26 22.50
N LEU A 103 -4.37 10.48 22.15
CA LEU A 103 -5.73 10.95 22.43
C LEU A 103 -6.78 10.47 21.40
N ASN A 104 -6.38 9.89 20.28
CA ASN A 104 -7.26 9.54 19.15
C ASN A 104 -7.33 8.02 18.92
N ASP A 105 -7.84 7.27 19.90
CA ASP A 105 -7.90 5.80 19.86
C ASP A 105 -6.54 5.13 19.54
N GLY A 106 -5.45 5.86 19.72
CA GLY A 106 -4.10 5.40 19.47
C GLY A 106 -3.68 5.41 18.00
N LEU A 107 -4.52 5.78 17.05
CA LEU A 107 -4.19 5.76 15.63
C LEU A 107 -3.73 7.11 15.11
N SER A 108 -2.69 7.09 14.28
CA SER A 108 -2.26 8.22 13.46
C SER A 108 -2.10 7.80 12.01
N TYR A 109 -2.27 8.73 11.09
CA TYR A 109 -2.33 8.48 9.65
C TYR A 109 -1.26 9.28 8.94
N TRP A 110 -0.42 8.60 8.17
CA TRP A 110 0.74 9.17 7.49
C TRP A 110 0.71 8.82 6.02
N ALA A 111 1.04 9.75 5.16
CA ALA A 111 1.12 9.54 3.72
C ALA A 111 2.17 10.46 3.11
N LEU A 112 2.65 10.10 1.92
CA LEU A 112 3.53 10.98 1.16
C LEU A 112 2.84 12.30 0.82
N ARG A 113 1.51 12.24 0.61
CA ARG A 113 0.67 13.40 0.35
C ARG A 113 -0.73 13.15 0.88
N HIS A 114 -1.29 14.15 1.56
CA HIS A 114 -2.68 14.17 1.99
C HIS A 114 -3.46 15.17 1.12
N PRO A 115 -4.19 14.73 0.09
CA PRO A 115 -4.94 15.64 -0.77
C PRO A 115 -6.16 16.26 -0.12
N SER A 116 -6.62 15.72 1.01
CA SER A 116 -7.83 16.11 1.72
C SER A 116 -7.49 16.50 3.17
N PRO A 117 -8.29 17.38 3.81
CA PRO A 117 -8.13 17.70 5.24
C PRO A 117 -8.27 16.48 6.16
N ARG A 118 -9.02 15.46 5.75
CA ARG A 118 -9.11 14.18 6.46
C ARG A 118 -8.24 13.14 5.76
N PRO A 119 -7.59 12.23 6.49
CA PRO A 119 -6.81 11.17 5.87
C PRO A 119 -7.68 10.34 4.92
N ASP A 120 -7.29 10.29 3.67
CA ASP A 120 -7.92 9.47 2.65
C ASP A 120 -6.86 9.01 1.65
N PHE A 121 -6.35 7.80 1.85
CA PHE A 121 -5.27 7.25 1.05
C PHE A 121 -5.72 6.78 -0.33
N HIS A 122 -7.02 6.64 -0.56
CA HIS A 122 -7.59 6.21 -1.83
C HIS A 122 -7.68 7.31 -2.88
N LEU A 123 -7.46 8.57 -2.50
CA LEU A 123 -7.47 9.68 -3.45
C LEU A 123 -6.27 9.61 -4.39
N ARG A 124 -6.52 9.61 -5.71
CA ARG A 124 -5.48 9.46 -6.72
C ARG A 124 -4.39 10.52 -6.62
N ASN A 125 -4.75 11.75 -6.24
CA ASN A 125 -3.78 12.83 -6.04
C ASN A 125 -2.78 12.55 -4.90
N GLY A 126 -3.03 11.57 -4.05
CA GLY A 126 -2.10 11.08 -3.04
C GLY A 126 -1.06 10.09 -3.56
N PHE A 127 -1.23 9.57 -4.79
CA PHE A 127 -0.26 8.67 -5.41
C PHE A 127 0.90 9.51 -5.95
N ALA A 128 1.78 9.93 -5.04
CA ALA A 128 2.79 10.96 -5.27
C ALA A 128 4.05 10.47 -5.97
N LEU A 129 4.29 9.16 -5.97
CA LEU A 129 5.44 8.56 -6.65
C LEU A 129 5.04 8.10 -8.04
N ARG A 130 5.99 8.21 -8.98
CA ARG A 130 5.82 7.76 -10.34
C ARG A 130 6.95 6.79 -10.69
N HIS A 131 6.58 5.57 -11.06
CA HIS A 131 7.54 4.58 -11.52
C HIS A 131 7.51 4.53 -13.05
N PRO A 132 8.65 4.76 -13.72
CA PRO A 132 8.69 4.76 -15.18
C PRO A 132 8.39 3.38 -15.78
N PRO A 133 8.07 3.32 -17.08
CA PRO A 133 7.81 2.06 -17.76
C PRO A 133 9.00 1.10 -17.65
N LEU A 134 8.72 -0.20 -17.51
CA LEU A 134 9.77 -1.22 -17.44
C LEU A 134 10.68 -1.23 -18.67
N SER A 135 10.16 -0.83 -19.82
CA SER A 135 10.95 -0.74 -21.07
C SER A 135 12.16 0.19 -20.96
N GLU A 136 12.19 1.10 -19.99
CA GLU A 136 13.34 1.99 -19.75
C GLU A 136 14.49 1.28 -19.04
N TYR A 137 14.27 0.08 -18.52
CA TYR A 137 15.28 -0.71 -17.80
C TYR A 137 15.77 -1.94 -18.58
N LEU A 138 15.24 -2.15 -19.77
CA LEU A 138 15.57 -3.33 -20.59
C LEU A 138 16.58 -3.01 -21.69
#